data_289e706eb2aafa4e7b9091d160a18fc0
#
_entry.id   289e706eb2aafa4e7b9091d160a18fc0
#
_cell.length_a   1.000
_cell.length_b   1.000
_cell.length_c   1.000
_cell.angle_alpha   90.00
_cell.angle_beta   90.00
_cell.angle_gamma   90.00
#
_symmetry.space_group_name_H-M   'P 1'
#
loop_
_entity.id
_entity.type
_entity.pdbx_description
1 polymer ?
#
loop_
_entity_poly.entity_id
_entity_poly.type
_entity_poly.pdbx_seq_one_letter_code
_entity_poly.pdbx_strand_id
1 'polypeptide(L)'
;MKVKFRLVAAVCFYFAATCAVQAQDLGPHFKKVKDGIYVYAGVLNEANVTIIQTQEGIVLIDTGQTPKDSHIVMAALKKLASQLVRFIIHTEPHADHTVGNFVFSPPGIVIAHEGATASMKKADNPATIEKRMAVSPEMRDAYKGYRLVTPHVEYRDKMTLNVGERTLELYYLKNVHSEADTAIWLPKERMVFTAAAVTVKRFGNHRPFVSIPDTLSGIKMMKALNPEVVVPGHGDPGSVKILDEMEKYYNLLLGRVGAMVKAGKSLDEIKNELKIPGTEDWAGKDRYPNNVEAAYRGVTGK
;
A
#
# COMPACT_ATOMS: atom_id res chain seq x y z
N MET A 1 78.25 34.06 -0.96
CA MET A 1 77.34 33.38 -0.04
C MET A 1 76.07 33.06 -0.78
N LYS A 2 75.80 31.78 -1.19
CA LYS A 2 74.57 31.39 -1.93
C LYS A 2 73.65 30.65 -0.95
N VAL A 3 72.53 31.26 -0.61
CA VAL A 3 71.52 30.67 0.25
C VAL A 3 70.65 29.76 -0.62
N LYS A 4 70.57 28.46 -0.31
CA LYS A 4 69.70 27.47 -0.95
C LYS A 4 68.39 27.42 -0.16
N PHE A 5 67.27 27.87 -0.74
CA PHE A 5 65.93 27.60 -0.22
C PHE A 5 65.53 26.16 -0.55
N ARG A 6 65.24 25.36 0.48
CA ARG A 6 64.59 24.05 0.34
C ARG A 6 63.08 24.22 0.49
N LEU A 7 62.38 23.96 -0.57
CA LEU A 7 60.94 23.90 -0.56
C LEU A 7 60.50 22.54 0.03
N VAL A 8 59.84 22.54 1.20
CA VAL A 8 59.22 21.34 1.75
C VAL A 8 57.76 21.34 1.32
N ALA A 9 57.39 20.43 0.40
CA ALA A 9 56.01 20.19 0.02
C ALA A 9 55.35 19.30 1.05
N ALA A 10 54.41 19.85 1.82
CA ALA A 10 53.55 19.10 2.73
C ALA A 10 52.42 18.48 1.90
N VAL A 11 52.41 17.16 1.73
CA VAL A 11 51.33 16.41 1.12
C VAL A 11 50.29 16.12 2.21
N CYS A 12 49.19 16.85 2.19
CA CYS A 12 48.01 16.55 3.02
C CYS A 12 47.24 15.39 2.42
N PHE A 13 47.34 14.21 3.03
CA PHE A 13 46.43 13.09 2.74
C PHE A 13 45.08 13.35 3.37
N TYR A 14 44.10 13.70 2.57
CA TYR A 14 42.69 13.66 2.99
C TYR A 14 42.22 12.20 3.02
N PHE A 15 42.11 11.63 4.21
CA PHE A 15 41.39 10.39 4.42
C PHE A 15 39.89 10.72 4.36
N ALA A 16 39.27 10.45 3.23
CA ALA A 16 37.79 10.40 3.15
C ALA A 16 37.36 9.11 3.88
N ALA A 17 37.00 9.24 5.14
CA ALA A 17 36.33 8.16 5.87
C ALA A 17 34.94 7.98 5.23
N THR A 18 34.79 7.00 4.35
CA THR A 18 33.49 6.51 3.91
C THR A 18 32.85 5.80 5.09
N CYS A 19 32.03 6.51 5.88
CA CYS A 19 31.12 5.87 6.80
C CYS A 19 30.15 5.03 5.98
N ALA A 20 30.40 3.73 5.89
CA ALA A 20 29.39 2.79 5.44
C ALA A 20 28.22 2.88 6.44
N VAL A 21 27.15 3.56 6.07
CA VAL A 21 25.92 3.55 6.84
C VAL A 21 25.41 2.11 6.78
N GLN A 22 25.67 1.37 7.84
CA GLN A 22 25.17 0.01 8.00
C GLN A 22 23.65 0.07 7.96
N ALA A 23 23.03 -0.68 7.04
CA ALA A 23 21.58 -0.71 6.92
C ALA A 23 20.99 -1.12 8.28
N GLN A 24 20.18 -0.24 8.84
CA GLN A 24 19.61 -0.44 10.18
C GLN A 24 18.61 -1.60 10.12
N ASP A 25 18.83 -2.65 10.90
CA ASP A 25 17.93 -3.79 10.98
C ASP A 25 16.65 -3.37 11.74
N LEU A 26 15.56 -3.30 11.01
CA LEU A 26 14.23 -2.94 11.53
C LEU A 26 13.42 -4.17 11.96
N GLY A 27 13.88 -5.38 11.61
CA GLY A 27 13.22 -6.64 11.87
C GLY A 27 12.81 -7.40 10.60
N PRO A 28 12.32 -8.64 10.73
CA PRO A 28 12.19 -9.60 9.63
C PRO A 28 11.17 -9.22 8.56
N HIS A 29 10.22 -8.33 8.86
CA HIS A 29 9.15 -7.93 7.94
C HIS A 29 9.42 -6.61 7.23
N PHE A 30 10.57 -5.96 7.49
CA PHE A 30 10.93 -4.71 6.85
C PHE A 30 11.85 -4.95 5.66
N LYS A 31 11.50 -4.33 4.53
CA LYS A 31 12.31 -4.33 3.30
C LYS A 31 12.69 -2.90 2.95
N LYS A 32 13.99 -2.59 2.86
CA LYS A 32 14.46 -1.33 2.27
C LYS A 32 14.26 -1.43 0.76
N VAL A 33 13.39 -0.62 0.20
CA VAL A 33 13.04 -0.65 -1.24
C VAL A 33 13.73 0.47 -2.03
N LYS A 34 13.99 1.59 -1.39
CA LYS A 34 14.79 2.73 -1.90
C LYS A 34 15.50 3.39 -0.73
N ASP A 35 16.36 4.34 -1.00
CA ASP A 35 17.00 5.10 0.08
C ASP A 35 16.00 5.91 0.88
N GLY A 36 16.02 5.74 2.21
CA GLY A 36 15.04 6.33 3.12
C GLY A 36 13.61 5.79 2.99
N ILE A 37 13.37 4.68 2.24
CA ILE A 37 12.03 4.09 2.07
C ILE A 37 12.04 2.61 2.46
N TYR A 38 11.20 2.26 3.42
CA TYR A 38 11.07 0.92 3.98
C TYR A 38 9.62 0.46 3.92
N VAL A 39 9.38 -0.74 3.45
CA VAL A 39 8.06 -1.38 3.44
C VAL A 39 8.03 -2.45 4.53
N TYR A 40 7.10 -2.32 5.46
CA TYR A 40 6.68 -3.39 6.35
C TYR A 40 5.64 -4.21 5.58
N ALA A 41 6.05 -5.41 5.16
CA ALA A 41 5.14 -6.36 4.55
C ALA A 41 4.58 -7.25 5.67
N GLY A 42 3.31 -7.13 5.93
CA GLY A 42 2.63 -7.90 6.96
C GLY A 42 2.80 -9.42 6.79
N VAL A 43 2.59 -10.17 7.86
CA VAL A 43 2.68 -11.64 7.83
C VAL A 43 1.57 -12.20 6.94
N LEU A 44 1.88 -13.22 6.13
CA LEU A 44 0.89 -13.92 5.29
C LEU A 44 0.11 -13.03 4.31
N ASN A 45 0.78 -12.08 3.66
CA ASN A 45 0.15 -11.14 2.73
C ASN A 45 -0.90 -10.23 3.38
N GLU A 46 -0.70 -9.82 4.61
CA GLU A 46 -1.44 -8.76 5.28
C GLU A 46 -1.14 -7.39 4.65
N ALA A 47 -1.88 -6.35 5.07
CA ALA A 47 -1.72 -5.02 4.52
C ALA A 47 -0.31 -4.44 4.78
N ASN A 48 0.25 -3.82 3.77
CA ASN A 48 1.56 -3.19 3.84
C ASN A 48 1.50 -1.83 4.54
N VAL A 49 2.61 -1.46 5.19
CA VAL A 49 2.88 -0.09 5.65
C VAL A 49 4.19 0.38 5.07
N THR A 50 4.23 1.61 4.55
CA THR A 50 5.49 2.16 4.08
C THR A 50 5.93 3.35 4.91
N ILE A 51 7.20 3.34 5.32
CA ILE A 51 7.89 4.44 5.99
C ILE A 51 8.70 5.18 4.95
N ILE A 52 8.45 6.48 4.79
CA ILE A 52 9.20 7.36 3.89
C ILE A 52 9.87 8.44 4.75
N GLN A 53 11.20 8.39 4.82
CA GLN A 53 11.99 9.44 5.47
C GLN A 53 12.12 10.63 4.53
N THR A 54 11.92 11.84 5.05
CA THR A 54 12.15 13.09 4.34
C THR A 54 12.93 14.07 5.20
N GLN A 55 13.42 15.15 4.63
CA GLN A 55 14.09 16.22 5.41
C GLN A 55 13.15 16.94 6.36
N GLU A 56 11.83 16.84 6.16
CA GLU A 56 10.81 17.53 6.95
C GLU A 56 9.99 16.62 7.88
N GLY A 57 10.38 15.37 8.04
CA GLY A 57 9.69 14.40 8.88
C GLY A 57 9.37 13.10 8.14
N ILE A 58 8.60 12.25 8.78
CA ILE A 58 8.21 10.94 8.24
C ILE A 58 6.84 11.04 7.57
N VAL A 59 6.72 10.44 6.38
CA VAL A 59 5.43 10.13 5.74
C VAL A 59 5.19 8.64 5.88
N LEU A 60 4.02 8.25 6.37
CA LEU A 60 3.54 6.87 6.35
C LEU A 60 2.54 6.68 5.21
N ILE A 61 2.64 5.56 4.51
CA ILE A 61 1.58 5.07 3.63
C ILE A 61 0.93 3.89 4.35
N ASP A 62 -0.34 4.04 4.70
CA ASP A 62 -1.15 3.15 5.52
C ASP A 62 -0.60 2.91 6.94
N THR A 63 -1.31 2.13 7.77
CA THR A 63 -0.97 1.97 9.19
C THR A 63 -0.97 0.53 9.70
N GLY A 64 -1.25 -0.45 8.84
CA GLY A 64 -1.12 -1.88 9.11
C GLY A 64 -2.44 -2.61 9.33
N GLN A 65 -2.37 -3.92 9.23
CA GLN A 65 -3.49 -4.87 9.33
C GLN A 65 -4.24 -4.74 10.67
N THR A 66 -3.47 -4.51 11.74
CA THR A 66 -3.96 -4.38 13.12
C THR A 66 -3.16 -3.32 13.86
N PRO A 67 -3.64 -2.81 15.01
CA PRO A 67 -2.83 -1.93 15.85
C PRO A 67 -1.51 -2.57 16.33
N LYS A 68 -1.42 -3.90 16.38
CA LYS A 68 -0.18 -4.60 16.72
C LYS A 68 0.91 -4.29 15.68
N ASP A 69 0.56 -4.33 14.38
CA ASP A 69 1.49 -3.96 13.29
C ASP A 69 1.91 -2.51 13.40
N SER A 70 0.95 -1.64 13.71
CA SER A 70 1.21 -0.20 13.92
C SER A 70 2.22 0.03 15.05
N HIS A 71 2.14 -0.70 16.15
CA HIS A 71 3.11 -0.63 17.24
C HIS A 71 4.50 -1.16 16.82
N ILE A 72 4.56 -2.20 15.98
CA ILE A 72 5.82 -2.69 15.39
C ILE A 72 6.45 -1.61 14.51
N VAL A 73 5.65 -0.97 13.64
CA VAL A 73 6.09 0.14 12.78
C VAL A 73 6.54 1.33 13.64
N MET A 74 5.81 1.68 14.71
CA MET A 74 6.23 2.74 15.64
C MET A 74 7.58 2.42 16.31
N ALA A 75 7.82 1.17 16.69
CA ALA A 75 9.11 0.76 17.26
C ALA A 75 10.25 0.86 16.23
N ALA A 76 10.00 0.54 14.95
CA ALA A 76 10.94 0.73 13.87
C ALA A 76 11.24 2.21 13.59
N LEU A 77 10.22 3.09 13.63
CA LEU A 77 10.39 4.53 13.49
C LEU A 77 11.35 5.11 14.54
N LYS A 78 11.23 4.67 15.80
CA LYS A 78 12.13 5.09 16.88
C LYS A 78 13.59 4.70 16.65
N LYS A 79 13.84 3.64 15.89
CA LYS A 79 15.19 3.25 15.47
C LYS A 79 15.69 4.09 14.29
N LEU A 80 14.82 4.40 13.32
CA LEU A 80 15.19 5.06 12.06
C LEU A 80 15.50 6.55 12.21
N ALA A 81 14.76 7.27 13.04
CA ALA A 81 14.88 8.72 13.13
C ALA A 81 14.31 9.27 14.44
N SER A 82 14.85 10.42 14.84
CA SER A 82 14.24 11.28 15.87
C SER A 82 13.05 12.12 15.34
N GLN A 83 12.74 11.98 14.04
CA GLN A 83 11.71 12.76 13.37
C GLN A 83 10.31 12.23 13.67
N LEU A 84 9.35 13.15 13.80
CA LEU A 84 7.95 12.81 14.01
C LEU A 84 7.28 12.34 12.69
N VAL A 85 6.24 11.51 12.81
CA VAL A 85 5.31 11.25 11.71
C VAL A 85 4.57 12.56 11.42
N ARG A 86 4.76 13.10 10.22
CA ARG A 86 4.15 14.35 9.78
C ARG A 86 2.85 14.09 9.02
N PHE A 87 2.87 13.10 8.13
CA PHE A 87 1.70 12.72 7.35
C PHE A 87 1.49 11.21 7.37
N ILE A 88 0.23 10.83 7.33
CA ILE A 88 -0.27 9.47 7.13
C ILE A 88 -1.17 9.54 5.91
N ILE A 89 -0.83 8.83 4.85
CA ILE A 89 -1.60 8.86 3.59
C ILE A 89 -2.20 7.48 3.38
N HIS A 90 -3.51 7.41 3.22
CA HIS A 90 -4.18 6.14 2.99
C HIS A 90 -4.35 5.83 1.52
N THR A 91 -4.04 4.58 1.18
CA THR A 91 -4.32 4.01 -0.15
C THR A 91 -5.78 3.61 -0.28
N GLU A 92 -6.45 3.30 0.84
CA GLU A 92 -7.86 2.90 0.90
C GLU A 92 -8.42 3.04 2.33
N PRO A 93 -9.76 2.97 2.54
CA PRO A 93 -10.38 3.26 3.83
C PRO A 93 -10.58 2.05 4.73
N HIS A 94 -10.23 0.83 4.31
CA HIS A 94 -10.48 -0.36 5.11
C HIS A 94 -9.62 -0.40 6.37
N ALA A 95 -10.13 -1.08 7.39
CA ALA A 95 -9.52 -1.09 8.71
C ALA A 95 -8.09 -1.65 8.73
N ASP A 96 -7.79 -2.62 7.87
CA ASP A 96 -6.46 -3.19 7.70
C ASP A 96 -5.42 -2.22 7.11
N HIS A 97 -5.86 -1.04 6.69
CA HIS A 97 -5.00 0.07 6.26
C HIS A 97 -5.05 1.26 7.22
N THR A 98 -6.15 1.44 7.97
CA THR A 98 -6.44 2.69 8.69
C THR A 98 -6.53 2.56 10.21
N VAL A 99 -6.75 1.36 10.75
CA VAL A 99 -7.05 1.14 12.17
C VAL A 99 -5.94 1.60 13.10
N GLY A 100 -4.70 1.68 12.61
CA GLY A 100 -3.54 2.13 13.36
C GLY A 100 -3.35 3.65 13.43
N ASN A 101 -4.23 4.45 12.82
CA ASN A 101 -4.09 5.92 12.81
C ASN A 101 -3.87 6.50 14.20
N PHE A 102 -4.55 5.99 15.22
CA PHE A 102 -4.47 6.47 16.60
C PHE A 102 -3.08 6.31 17.23
N VAL A 103 -2.26 5.40 16.70
CA VAL A 103 -0.88 5.17 17.17
C VAL A 103 0.04 6.29 16.72
N PHE A 104 -0.22 6.88 15.54
CA PHE A 104 0.65 7.85 14.89
C PHE A 104 0.08 9.29 14.90
N SER A 105 -1.21 9.46 15.19
CA SER A 105 -1.87 10.78 15.22
C SER A 105 -2.44 11.10 16.62
N PRO A 106 -2.17 12.29 17.19
CA PRO A 106 -1.17 13.25 16.77
C PRO A 106 0.26 12.73 17.01
N PRO A 107 1.31 13.25 16.32
CA PRO A 107 1.28 14.47 15.51
C PRO A 107 0.89 14.27 14.04
N GLY A 108 0.81 13.01 13.55
CA GLY A 108 0.57 12.73 12.14
C GLY A 108 -0.78 13.28 11.62
N ILE A 109 -0.72 14.03 10.52
CA ILE A 109 -1.88 14.51 9.77
C ILE A 109 -2.33 13.42 8.80
N VAL A 110 -3.57 12.96 8.94
CA VAL A 110 -4.14 11.91 8.07
C VAL A 110 -4.70 12.53 6.81
N ILE A 111 -4.31 11.99 5.65
CA ILE A 111 -4.74 12.39 4.31
C ILE A 111 -5.37 11.18 3.62
N ALA A 112 -6.56 11.35 3.03
CA ALA A 112 -7.19 10.32 2.20
C ALA A 112 -8.16 10.94 1.20
N HIS A 113 -8.70 10.11 0.28
CA HIS A 113 -9.79 10.49 -0.60
C HIS A 113 -11.07 10.79 0.20
N GLU A 114 -11.91 11.74 -0.28
CA GLU A 114 -13.14 12.22 0.41
C GLU A 114 -14.14 11.10 0.76
N GLY A 115 -14.12 9.97 0.05
CA GLY A 115 -14.94 8.80 0.35
C GLY A 115 -14.50 8.01 1.60
N ALA A 116 -13.31 8.26 2.13
CA ALA A 116 -12.72 7.43 3.18
C ALA A 116 -13.44 7.58 4.53
N THR A 117 -13.79 8.80 4.92
CA THR A 117 -14.39 9.08 6.25
C THR A 117 -15.67 8.29 6.52
N ALA A 118 -16.58 8.22 5.54
CA ALA A 118 -17.84 7.48 5.69
C ALA A 118 -17.59 5.97 5.84
N SER A 119 -16.69 5.42 5.02
CA SER A 119 -16.32 4.00 5.04
C SER A 119 -15.66 3.62 6.37
N MET A 120 -14.71 4.42 6.87
CA MET A 120 -14.04 4.22 8.16
C MET A 120 -15.03 4.23 9.34
N LYS A 121 -15.93 5.21 9.41
CA LYS A 121 -16.97 5.29 10.46
C LYS A 121 -17.90 4.08 10.47
N LYS A 122 -18.23 3.56 9.29
CA LYS A 122 -19.07 2.35 9.16
C LYS A 122 -18.32 1.10 9.61
N ALA A 123 -17.04 0.96 9.22
CA ALA A 123 -16.23 -0.22 9.51
C ALA A 123 -15.77 -0.29 10.97
N ASP A 124 -15.45 0.84 11.57
CA ASP A 124 -14.86 0.95 12.91
C ASP A 124 -15.89 1.42 13.96
N ASN A 125 -17.12 0.94 13.85
CA ASN A 125 -18.13 1.18 14.89
C ASN A 125 -17.76 0.45 16.20
N PRO A 126 -18.26 0.92 17.37
CA PRO A 126 -17.88 0.38 18.68
C PRO A 126 -18.02 -1.14 18.81
N ALA A 127 -19.10 -1.72 18.29
CA ALA A 127 -19.33 -3.16 18.38
C ALA A 127 -18.30 -3.96 17.56
N THR A 128 -17.87 -3.44 16.41
CA THR A 128 -16.81 -4.07 15.60
C THR A 128 -15.46 -3.99 16.31
N ILE A 129 -15.14 -2.86 16.92
CA ILE A 129 -13.90 -2.68 17.67
C ILE A 129 -13.85 -3.62 18.87
N GLU A 130 -14.95 -3.75 19.61
CA GLU A 130 -15.04 -4.68 20.74
C GLU A 130 -14.81 -6.13 20.30
N LYS A 131 -15.40 -6.56 19.19
CA LYS A 131 -15.17 -7.90 18.61
C LYS A 131 -13.69 -8.13 18.26
N ARG A 132 -13.03 -7.13 17.66
CA ARG A 132 -11.59 -7.21 17.34
C ARG A 132 -10.74 -7.31 18.60
N MET A 133 -11.06 -6.54 19.63
CA MET A 133 -10.38 -6.59 20.92
C MET A 133 -10.58 -7.93 21.64
N ALA A 134 -11.70 -8.60 21.41
CA ALA A 134 -12.04 -9.88 22.04
C ALA A 134 -11.31 -11.08 21.43
N VAL A 135 -10.58 -10.92 20.31
CA VAL A 135 -9.88 -12.01 19.62
C VAL A 135 -8.78 -12.63 20.49
N SER A 136 -8.01 -11.81 21.19
CA SER A 136 -6.97 -12.29 22.13
C SER A 136 -6.58 -11.19 23.13
N PRO A 137 -5.91 -11.55 24.27
CA PRO A 137 -5.34 -10.56 25.18
C PRO A 137 -4.39 -9.58 24.50
N GLU A 138 -3.54 -10.07 23.59
CA GLU A 138 -2.57 -9.24 22.85
C GLU A 138 -3.28 -8.24 21.94
N MET A 139 -4.40 -8.63 21.32
CA MET A 139 -5.21 -7.72 20.53
C MET A 139 -5.86 -6.67 21.40
N ARG A 140 -6.39 -7.03 22.56
CA ARG A 140 -6.94 -6.09 23.53
C ARG A 140 -5.90 -5.06 23.96
N ASP A 141 -4.68 -5.47 24.25
CA ASP A 141 -3.58 -4.59 24.62
C ASP A 141 -3.18 -3.68 23.44
N ALA A 142 -3.13 -4.20 22.21
CA ALA A 142 -2.81 -3.44 21.04
C ALA A 142 -3.83 -2.32 20.75
N TYR A 143 -5.10 -2.53 21.08
CA TYR A 143 -6.17 -1.54 20.98
C TYR A 143 -6.24 -0.55 22.16
N LYS A 144 -5.36 -0.67 23.16
CA LYS A 144 -5.40 0.25 24.32
C LYS A 144 -5.27 1.70 23.88
N GLY A 145 -6.23 2.53 24.28
CA GLY A 145 -6.30 3.93 23.87
C GLY A 145 -6.83 4.14 22.45
N TYR A 146 -7.40 3.09 21.84
CA TYR A 146 -8.01 3.22 20.50
C TYR A 146 -9.03 4.37 20.47
N ARG A 147 -8.95 5.13 19.39
CA ARG A 147 -9.95 6.10 18.96
C ARG A 147 -9.97 6.12 17.43
N LEU A 148 -11.13 6.25 16.86
CA LEU A 148 -11.24 6.44 15.42
C LEU A 148 -10.63 7.79 15.03
N VAL A 149 -9.64 7.76 14.16
CA VAL A 149 -9.02 8.96 13.58
C VAL A 149 -9.30 8.95 12.08
N THR A 150 -10.24 9.79 11.67
CA THR A 150 -10.59 10.00 10.27
C THR A 150 -9.61 10.98 9.60
N PRO A 151 -9.60 11.11 8.27
CA PRO A 151 -8.77 12.08 7.57
C PRO A 151 -8.94 13.51 8.09
N HIS A 152 -7.83 14.22 8.25
CA HIS A 152 -7.78 15.65 8.54
C HIS A 152 -7.79 16.48 7.26
N VAL A 153 -7.28 15.89 6.17
CA VAL A 153 -7.26 16.48 4.83
C VAL A 153 -7.85 15.47 3.87
N GLU A 154 -8.84 15.90 3.12
CA GLU A 154 -9.49 15.09 2.10
C GLU A 154 -9.26 15.70 0.71
N TYR A 155 -9.10 14.85 -0.31
CA TYR A 155 -9.00 15.27 -1.70
C TYR A 155 -10.00 14.47 -2.56
N ARG A 156 -10.29 14.96 -3.78
CA ARG A 156 -11.28 14.33 -4.67
C ARG A 156 -10.64 13.54 -5.81
N ASP A 157 -9.98 14.20 -6.74
CA ASP A 157 -9.49 13.54 -7.96
C ASP A 157 -7.98 13.30 -7.92
N LYS A 158 -7.23 14.35 -7.60
CA LYS A 158 -5.77 14.34 -7.53
C LYS A 158 -5.29 15.30 -6.46
N MET A 159 -4.20 14.92 -5.78
CA MET A 159 -3.47 15.80 -4.86
C MET A 159 -1.97 15.64 -5.07
N THR A 160 -1.23 16.74 -4.94
CA THR A 160 0.23 16.71 -4.89
C THR A 160 0.67 17.18 -3.51
N LEU A 161 1.49 16.38 -2.85
CA LEU A 161 2.08 16.70 -1.55
C LEU A 161 3.61 16.75 -1.69
N ASN A 162 4.20 17.90 -1.35
CA ASN A 162 5.65 18.07 -1.28
C ASN A 162 6.06 18.06 0.19
N VAL A 163 7.01 17.19 0.56
CA VAL A 163 7.53 17.05 1.93
C VAL A 163 9.05 16.93 1.85
N GLY A 164 9.74 17.98 2.21
CA GLY A 164 11.19 18.08 2.03
C GLY A 164 11.57 17.89 0.55
N GLU A 165 12.47 16.95 0.30
CA GLU A 165 12.99 16.64 -1.04
C GLU A 165 12.11 15.67 -1.85
N ARG A 166 10.95 15.26 -1.33
CA ARG A 166 10.08 14.27 -1.95
C ARG A 166 8.75 14.86 -2.37
N THR A 167 8.27 14.39 -3.52
CA THR A 167 6.94 14.68 -4.06
C THR A 167 6.13 13.40 -4.08
N LEU A 168 4.90 13.47 -3.57
CA LEU A 168 3.92 12.39 -3.64
C LEU A 168 2.72 12.90 -4.44
N GLU A 169 2.37 12.20 -5.49
CA GLU A 169 1.18 12.46 -6.30
C GLU A 169 0.13 11.39 -6.01
N LEU A 170 -1.03 11.81 -5.52
CA LEU A 170 -2.15 10.97 -5.16
C LEU A 170 -3.19 11.01 -6.28
N TYR A 171 -3.62 9.86 -6.75
CA TYR A 171 -4.62 9.71 -7.82
C TYR A 171 -5.78 8.85 -7.34
N TYR A 172 -6.99 9.37 -7.42
CA TYR A 172 -8.18 8.56 -7.17
C TYR A 172 -8.35 7.52 -8.27
N LEU A 173 -8.48 6.26 -7.88
CA LEU A 173 -8.60 5.11 -8.80
C LEU A 173 -10.05 4.72 -9.10
N LYS A 174 -11.03 5.47 -8.61
CA LYS A 174 -12.46 5.11 -8.61
C LYS A 174 -12.73 3.87 -7.72
N ASN A 175 -13.76 3.11 -8.05
CA ASN A 175 -14.24 1.96 -7.27
C ASN A 175 -13.53 0.67 -7.70
N VAL A 176 -12.22 0.59 -7.52
CA VAL A 176 -11.44 -0.61 -7.92
C VAL A 176 -11.41 -1.67 -6.83
N HIS A 177 -11.51 -1.27 -5.56
CA HIS A 177 -11.56 -2.15 -4.40
C HIS A 177 -12.45 -1.57 -3.28
N SER A 178 -12.41 -0.25 -3.10
CA SER A 178 -13.21 0.52 -2.15
C SER A 178 -13.79 1.76 -2.81
N GLU A 179 -14.50 2.57 -2.05
CA GLU A 179 -15.03 3.87 -2.49
C GLU A 179 -13.97 4.99 -2.50
N ALA A 180 -12.76 4.71 -2.04
CA ALA A 180 -11.73 5.73 -1.80
C ALA A 180 -10.31 5.27 -2.19
N ASP A 181 -10.21 4.41 -3.21
CA ASP A 181 -8.92 3.86 -3.60
C ASP A 181 -8.00 4.91 -4.22
N THR A 182 -6.77 4.92 -3.77
CA THR A 182 -5.76 5.90 -4.12
C THR A 182 -4.48 5.21 -4.61
N ALA A 183 -4.04 5.50 -5.83
CA ALA A 183 -2.65 5.25 -6.21
C ALA A 183 -1.79 6.42 -5.74
N ILE A 184 -0.64 6.11 -5.13
CA ILE A 184 0.33 7.11 -4.71
C ILE A 184 1.60 6.93 -5.54
N TRP A 185 2.03 7.98 -6.22
CA TRP A 185 3.20 7.98 -7.08
C TRP A 185 4.31 8.86 -6.51
N LEU A 186 5.53 8.33 -6.44
CA LEU A 186 6.75 9.06 -6.12
C LEU A 186 7.58 9.19 -7.41
N PRO A 187 7.52 10.34 -8.12
CA PRO A 187 8.14 10.50 -9.43
C PRO A 187 9.66 10.29 -9.43
N LYS A 188 10.35 10.87 -8.46
CA LYS A 188 11.81 10.79 -8.35
C LYS A 188 12.29 9.36 -8.08
N GLU A 189 11.58 8.64 -7.23
CA GLU A 189 11.89 7.26 -6.85
C GLU A 189 11.37 6.25 -7.86
N ARG A 190 10.48 6.65 -8.76
CA ARG A 190 9.75 5.80 -9.69
C ARG A 190 9.04 4.66 -8.97
N MET A 191 8.32 5.02 -7.91
CA MET A 191 7.57 4.08 -7.07
C MET A 191 6.09 4.36 -7.13
N VAL A 192 5.28 3.31 -7.23
CA VAL A 192 3.82 3.41 -7.13
C VAL A 192 3.27 2.49 -6.05
N PHE A 193 2.35 3.01 -5.25
CA PHE A 193 1.54 2.28 -4.28
C PHE A 193 0.15 2.11 -4.87
N THR A 194 -0.42 0.91 -4.80
CA THR A 194 -1.54 0.54 -5.67
C THR A 194 -2.87 0.35 -4.95
N ALA A 195 -2.95 0.60 -3.64
CA ALA A 195 -4.05 0.09 -2.82
C ALA A 195 -4.23 -1.43 -2.98
N ALA A 196 -5.31 -2.02 -2.45
CA ALA A 196 -5.66 -3.41 -2.72
C ALA A 196 -6.34 -3.64 -4.09
N ALA A 197 -6.28 -2.63 -4.98
CA ALA A 197 -6.55 -2.84 -6.41
C ALA A 197 -5.61 -3.88 -7.02
N VAL A 198 -4.40 -3.97 -6.46
CA VAL A 198 -3.37 -4.94 -6.84
C VAL A 198 -2.87 -5.68 -5.61
N THR A 199 -2.91 -7.01 -5.69
CA THR A 199 -2.44 -7.93 -4.66
C THR A 199 -1.49 -8.94 -5.28
N VAL A 200 -0.56 -9.50 -4.51
CA VAL A 200 0.38 -10.51 -5.02
C VAL A 200 -0.09 -11.90 -4.64
N LYS A 201 -0.32 -12.77 -5.63
CA LYS A 201 -0.76 -14.17 -5.45
C LYS A 201 -1.95 -14.32 -4.50
N ARG A 202 -2.92 -13.43 -4.62
CA ARG A 202 -4.11 -13.39 -3.77
C ARG A 202 -5.30 -12.87 -4.56
N PHE A 203 -6.46 -13.51 -4.42
CA PHE A 203 -7.72 -12.98 -4.96
C PHE A 203 -8.16 -11.74 -4.19
N GLY A 204 -8.41 -10.65 -4.91
CA GLY A 204 -8.96 -9.41 -4.35
C GLY A 204 -10.38 -9.62 -3.81
N ASN A 205 -10.78 -8.82 -2.83
CA ASN A 205 -12.15 -8.85 -2.32
C ASN A 205 -13.04 -7.90 -3.14
N HIS A 206 -13.72 -8.43 -4.15
CA HIS A 206 -14.57 -7.66 -5.04
C HIS A 206 -15.97 -7.52 -4.45
N ARG A 207 -16.29 -6.31 -4.00
CA ARG A 207 -17.61 -5.93 -3.51
C ARG A 207 -18.58 -5.63 -4.68
N PRO A 208 -19.89 -5.54 -4.45
CA PRO A 208 -20.89 -5.31 -5.54
C PRO A 208 -20.62 -4.08 -6.40
N PHE A 209 -20.02 -3.03 -5.86
CA PHE A 209 -19.70 -1.79 -6.60
C PHE A 209 -18.35 -1.83 -7.34
N VAL A 210 -17.51 -2.86 -7.14
CA VAL A 210 -16.22 -2.97 -7.82
C VAL A 210 -16.41 -3.24 -9.31
N SER A 211 -15.70 -2.47 -10.13
CA SER A 211 -15.68 -2.57 -11.59
C SER A 211 -14.33 -3.11 -12.07
N ILE A 212 -14.31 -4.29 -12.67
CA ILE A 212 -13.08 -4.83 -13.27
C ILE A 212 -12.56 -3.96 -14.43
N PRO A 213 -13.40 -3.39 -15.31
CA PRO A 213 -12.95 -2.39 -16.28
C PRO A 213 -12.26 -1.18 -15.64
N ASP A 214 -12.77 -0.64 -14.52
CA ASP A 214 -12.11 0.45 -13.80
C ASP A 214 -10.79 -0.01 -13.18
N THR A 215 -10.74 -1.23 -12.62
CA THR A 215 -9.50 -1.82 -12.09
C THR A 215 -8.43 -1.93 -13.19
N LEU A 216 -8.79 -2.41 -14.39
CA LEU A 216 -7.89 -2.47 -15.54
C LEU A 216 -7.43 -1.08 -16.00
N SER A 217 -8.33 -0.08 -15.97
CA SER A 217 -7.99 1.31 -16.28
C SER A 217 -6.99 1.88 -15.28
N GLY A 218 -7.19 1.62 -13.98
CA GLY A 218 -6.26 1.99 -12.91
C GLY A 218 -4.88 1.33 -13.08
N ILE A 219 -4.85 0.02 -13.36
CA ILE A 219 -3.59 -0.69 -13.64
C ILE A 219 -2.87 -0.08 -14.85
N LYS A 220 -3.59 0.20 -15.94
CA LYS A 220 -3.02 0.83 -17.13
C LYS A 220 -2.46 2.22 -16.83
N MET A 221 -3.16 3.03 -16.05
CA MET A 221 -2.69 4.34 -15.60
C MET A 221 -1.39 4.21 -14.79
N MET A 222 -1.34 3.30 -13.81
CA MET A 222 -0.14 3.07 -13.00
C MET A 222 1.05 2.56 -13.84
N LYS A 223 0.82 1.70 -14.84
CA LYS A 223 1.86 1.25 -15.79
C LYS A 223 2.40 2.40 -16.64
N ALA A 224 1.54 3.35 -17.05
CA ALA A 224 1.95 4.52 -17.85
C ALA A 224 2.89 5.47 -17.08
N LEU A 225 2.88 5.45 -15.75
CA LEU A 225 3.86 6.15 -14.90
C LEU A 225 5.27 5.56 -15.00
N ASN A 226 5.42 4.38 -15.61
CA ASN A 226 6.68 3.65 -15.80
C ASN A 226 7.43 3.40 -14.46
N PRO A 227 6.78 2.73 -13.48
CA PRO A 227 7.37 2.49 -12.17
C PRO A 227 8.51 1.46 -12.24
N GLU A 228 9.56 1.68 -11.43
CA GLU A 228 10.59 0.68 -11.14
C GLU A 228 10.16 -0.23 -9.97
N VAL A 229 9.48 0.36 -8.99
CA VAL A 229 8.99 -0.33 -7.80
C VAL A 229 7.48 -0.18 -7.71
N VAL A 230 6.82 -1.30 -7.49
CA VAL A 230 5.38 -1.38 -7.22
C VAL A 230 5.19 -1.93 -5.81
N VAL A 231 4.49 -1.19 -4.97
CA VAL A 231 4.10 -1.63 -3.63
C VAL A 231 2.60 -1.94 -3.65
N PRO A 232 2.21 -3.22 -3.60
CA PRO A 232 0.81 -3.62 -3.58
C PRO A 232 0.17 -3.30 -2.23
N GLY A 233 -1.15 -3.28 -2.16
CA GLY A 233 -1.84 -3.18 -0.86
C GLY A 233 -1.53 -4.38 0.04
N HIS A 234 -1.40 -5.57 -0.56
CA HIS A 234 -1.06 -6.81 0.13
C HIS A 234 0.00 -7.61 -0.62
N GLY A 235 0.97 -8.13 0.12
CA GLY A 235 2.06 -8.93 -0.40
C GLY A 235 3.35 -8.13 -0.64
N ASP A 236 4.37 -8.79 -1.12
CA ASP A 236 5.70 -8.22 -1.26
C ASP A 236 5.79 -7.11 -2.33
N PRO A 237 6.53 -6.03 -2.07
CA PRO A 237 6.88 -5.08 -3.11
C PRO A 237 7.73 -5.74 -4.20
N GLY A 238 7.57 -5.28 -5.43
CA GLY A 238 8.29 -5.81 -6.59
C GLY A 238 8.38 -4.82 -7.74
N SER A 239 8.50 -5.32 -8.97
CA SER A 239 8.59 -4.50 -10.18
C SER A 239 7.22 -4.36 -10.86
N VAL A 240 7.19 -3.69 -12.00
CA VAL A 240 6.00 -3.58 -12.88
C VAL A 240 5.36 -4.93 -13.23
N LYS A 241 6.08 -6.04 -13.11
CA LYS A 241 5.54 -7.40 -13.32
C LYS A 241 4.33 -7.70 -12.45
N ILE A 242 4.24 -7.11 -11.25
CA ILE A 242 3.05 -7.24 -10.38
C ILE A 242 1.81 -6.69 -11.11
N LEU A 243 1.92 -5.53 -11.76
CA LEU A 243 0.84 -4.95 -12.54
C LEU A 243 0.51 -5.79 -13.79
N ASP A 244 1.55 -6.33 -14.46
CA ASP A 244 1.37 -7.19 -15.65
C ASP A 244 0.62 -8.48 -15.30
N GLU A 245 0.94 -9.11 -14.17
CA GLU A 245 0.28 -10.33 -13.70
C GLU A 245 -1.20 -10.08 -13.38
N MET A 246 -1.51 -8.99 -12.68
CA MET A 246 -2.90 -8.63 -12.36
C MET A 246 -3.69 -8.22 -13.59
N GLU A 247 -3.10 -7.46 -14.52
CA GLU A 247 -3.74 -7.13 -15.80
C GLU A 247 -4.06 -8.40 -16.60
N LYS A 248 -3.12 -9.35 -16.67
CA LYS A 248 -3.34 -10.65 -17.31
C LYS A 248 -4.47 -11.42 -16.64
N TYR A 249 -4.49 -11.48 -15.32
CA TYR A 249 -5.54 -12.15 -14.56
C TYR A 249 -6.93 -11.58 -14.89
N TYR A 250 -7.11 -10.27 -14.78
CA TYR A 250 -8.41 -9.65 -15.02
C TYR A 250 -8.87 -9.74 -16.47
N ASN A 251 -7.95 -9.65 -17.44
CA ASN A 251 -8.28 -9.86 -18.86
C ASN A 251 -8.72 -11.30 -19.14
N LEU A 252 -8.03 -12.30 -18.57
CA LEU A 252 -8.43 -13.70 -18.69
C LEU A 252 -9.79 -13.95 -18.03
N LEU A 253 -10.01 -13.38 -16.85
CA LEU A 253 -11.28 -13.53 -16.14
C LEU A 253 -12.45 -12.96 -16.95
N LEU A 254 -12.35 -11.73 -17.44
CA LEU A 254 -13.37 -11.10 -18.29
C LEU A 254 -13.60 -11.88 -19.57
N GLY A 255 -12.53 -12.29 -20.27
CA GLY A 255 -12.64 -13.03 -21.53
C GLY A 255 -13.34 -14.37 -21.37
N ARG A 256 -12.99 -15.14 -20.34
CA ARG A 256 -13.59 -16.46 -20.06
C ARG A 256 -15.03 -16.34 -19.59
N VAL A 257 -15.32 -15.41 -18.67
CA VAL A 257 -16.71 -15.14 -18.24
C VAL A 257 -17.55 -14.72 -19.45
N GLY A 258 -17.04 -13.81 -20.30
CA GLY A 258 -17.74 -13.37 -21.52
C GLY A 258 -18.02 -14.53 -22.50
N ALA A 259 -17.09 -15.47 -22.68
CA ALA A 259 -17.31 -16.65 -23.51
C ALA A 259 -18.40 -17.56 -22.93
N MET A 260 -18.41 -17.80 -21.61
CA MET A 260 -19.41 -18.62 -20.95
C MET A 260 -20.81 -17.99 -20.96
N VAL A 261 -20.89 -16.65 -20.77
CA VAL A 261 -22.16 -15.91 -20.92
C VAL A 261 -22.71 -16.04 -22.35
N LYS A 262 -21.85 -15.89 -23.37
CA LYS A 262 -22.25 -16.10 -24.78
C LYS A 262 -22.72 -17.53 -25.07
N ALA A 263 -22.20 -18.53 -24.35
CA ALA A 263 -22.65 -19.90 -24.40
C ALA A 263 -23.93 -20.20 -23.60
N GLY A 264 -24.58 -19.17 -23.04
CA GLY A 264 -25.84 -19.27 -22.28
C GLY A 264 -25.69 -19.74 -20.84
N LYS A 265 -24.48 -19.80 -20.30
CA LYS A 265 -24.24 -20.20 -18.91
C LYS A 265 -24.74 -19.16 -17.90
N SER A 266 -25.39 -19.64 -16.86
CA SER A 266 -25.79 -18.83 -15.70
C SER A 266 -24.57 -18.43 -14.84
N LEU A 267 -24.73 -17.41 -13.99
CA LEU A 267 -23.69 -16.98 -13.05
C LEU A 267 -23.24 -18.13 -12.15
N ASP A 268 -24.17 -18.96 -11.65
CA ASP A 268 -23.86 -20.05 -10.74
C ASP A 268 -23.05 -21.16 -11.44
N GLU A 269 -23.42 -21.50 -12.69
CA GLU A 269 -22.62 -22.43 -13.49
C GLU A 269 -21.21 -21.89 -13.72
N ILE A 270 -21.07 -20.60 -14.05
CA ILE A 270 -19.77 -19.96 -14.25
C ILE A 270 -18.95 -19.99 -12.96
N LYS A 271 -19.52 -19.65 -11.81
CA LYS A 271 -18.84 -19.71 -10.51
C LYS A 271 -18.29 -21.11 -10.18
N ASN A 272 -19.04 -22.16 -10.56
CA ASN A 272 -18.67 -23.54 -10.26
C ASN A 272 -17.63 -24.11 -11.25
N GLU A 273 -17.73 -23.76 -12.53
CA GLU A 273 -16.93 -24.37 -13.58
C GLU A 273 -15.65 -23.60 -13.92
N LEU A 274 -15.68 -22.25 -13.78
CA LEU A 274 -14.57 -21.42 -14.23
C LEU A 274 -13.31 -21.62 -13.40
N LYS A 275 -12.19 -21.87 -14.09
CA LYS A 275 -10.84 -21.89 -13.53
C LYS A 275 -9.97 -20.93 -14.33
N ILE A 276 -9.15 -20.16 -13.65
CA ILE A 276 -8.15 -19.27 -14.27
C ILE A 276 -6.77 -19.92 -14.09
N PRO A 277 -6.09 -20.35 -15.18
CA PRO A 277 -4.77 -20.95 -15.09
C PRO A 277 -3.74 -20.02 -14.44
N GLY A 278 -2.88 -20.59 -13.60
CA GLY A 278 -1.82 -19.86 -12.90
C GLY A 278 -2.27 -19.17 -11.61
N THR A 279 -3.50 -19.51 -11.13
CA THR A 279 -4.00 -19.00 -9.84
C THR A 279 -4.22 -20.12 -8.81
N GLU A 280 -3.70 -21.32 -9.09
CA GLU A 280 -3.92 -22.51 -8.26
C GLU A 280 -3.35 -22.37 -6.84
N ASP A 281 -2.22 -21.64 -6.71
CA ASP A 281 -1.51 -21.36 -5.46
C ASP A 281 -1.91 -20.03 -4.81
N TRP A 282 -2.88 -19.29 -5.39
CA TRP A 282 -3.30 -18.00 -4.84
C TRP A 282 -4.06 -18.15 -3.53
N ALA A 283 -3.79 -17.25 -2.59
CA ALA A 283 -4.53 -17.13 -1.33
C ALA A 283 -5.92 -16.50 -1.55
N GLY A 284 -6.80 -16.57 -0.55
CA GLY A 284 -8.13 -15.96 -0.60
C GLY A 284 -9.08 -16.65 -1.57
N LYS A 285 -9.01 -17.97 -1.71
CA LYS A 285 -9.87 -18.75 -2.62
C LYS A 285 -11.37 -18.58 -2.34
N ASP A 286 -11.73 -18.29 -1.12
CA ASP A 286 -13.09 -17.92 -0.69
C ASP A 286 -13.62 -16.65 -1.39
N ARG A 287 -12.75 -15.79 -1.90
CA ARG A 287 -13.08 -14.55 -2.60
C ARG A 287 -13.23 -14.74 -4.12
N TYR A 288 -12.78 -15.86 -4.66
CA TYR A 288 -12.82 -16.12 -6.09
C TYR A 288 -14.24 -16.03 -6.70
N PRO A 289 -15.31 -16.57 -6.06
CA PRO A 289 -16.67 -16.39 -6.55
C PRO A 289 -17.09 -14.93 -6.74
N ASN A 290 -16.63 -14.02 -5.85
CA ASN A 290 -16.92 -12.59 -5.96
C ASN A 290 -16.16 -11.94 -7.15
N ASN A 291 -14.96 -12.44 -7.48
CA ASN A 291 -14.23 -12.00 -8.67
C ASN A 291 -14.98 -12.40 -9.95
N VAL A 292 -15.49 -13.63 -10.01
CA VAL A 292 -16.31 -14.12 -11.13
C VAL A 292 -17.57 -13.27 -11.28
N GLU A 293 -18.24 -12.96 -10.18
CA GLU A 293 -19.44 -12.13 -10.18
C GLU A 293 -19.18 -10.70 -10.65
N ALA A 294 -18.07 -10.08 -10.20
CA ALA A 294 -17.68 -8.75 -10.67
C ALA A 294 -17.39 -8.76 -12.19
N ALA A 295 -16.75 -9.84 -12.70
CA ALA A 295 -16.55 -10.00 -14.13
C ALA A 295 -17.86 -10.22 -14.88
N TYR A 296 -18.78 -11.00 -14.32
CA TYR A 296 -20.12 -11.22 -14.91
C TYR A 296 -20.88 -9.90 -15.04
N ARG A 297 -20.91 -9.07 -13.99
CA ARG A 297 -21.50 -7.73 -14.06
C ARG A 297 -20.83 -6.87 -15.13
N GLY A 298 -19.50 -6.88 -15.20
CA GLY A 298 -18.76 -6.12 -16.21
C GLY A 298 -19.05 -6.55 -17.65
N VAL A 299 -19.42 -7.82 -17.88
CA VAL A 299 -19.75 -8.36 -19.20
C VAL A 299 -21.21 -8.14 -19.56
N THR A 300 -22.13 -8.27 -18.60
CA THR A 300 -23.59 -8.27 -18.84
C THR A 300 -24.25 -6.90 -18.60
N GLY A 301 -23.58 -6.00 -17.89
CA GLY A 301 -24.13 -4.72 -17.45
C GLY A 301 -25.19 -4.86 -16.35
N LYS A 302 -25.26 -6.01 -15.67
CA LYS A 302 -26.30 -6.32 -14.65
C LYS A 302 -25.71 -6.36 -13.27
#